data_8d68fa4f5e53a5af0d271de01f045d5c
#
_entry.id   8d68fa4f5e53a5af0d271de01f045d5c
#
_cell.length_a   1.000
_cell.length_b   1.000
_cell.length_c   1.000
_cell.angle_alpha   90.00
_cell.angle_beta   90.00
_cell.angle_gamma   90.00
#
_symmetry.space_group_name_H-M   'P 1'
#
loop_
_entity.id
_entity.type
_entity.pdbx_description
1 polymer ?
#
loop_
_entity_poly.entity_id
_entity_poly.type
_entity_poly.pdbx_seq_one_letter_code
_entity_poly.pdbx_strand_id
1 'polypeptide(L)' 'MLNREGKKVQKFINQCADFCKTAGLKTQKEVYDWLVADLTETYKGRAPKWRIESVAEDITESICLKLNIPQKGICR' A
#
# COMPACT_ATOMS: atom_id res chain seq x y z
N MET A 1 5.50 -9.08 18.81
CA MET A 1 4.26 -9.80 19.03
C MET A 1 3.11 -9.15 18.28
N LEU A 2 2.46 -9.92 17.47
CA LEU A 2 1.35 -9.39 16.68
C LEU A 2 0.05 -9.46 17.46
N ASN A 3 -0.65 -8.37 17.44
CA ASN A 3 -1.96 -8.30 18.04
C ASN A 3 -3.02 -8.30 16.94
N ARG A 4 -4.25 -7.99 17.30
CA ARG A 4 -5.32 -7.97 16.32
C ARG A 4 -5.05 -6.98 15.19
N GLU A 5 -4.49 -5.83 15.52
CA GLU A 5 -4.21 -4.81 14.52
C GLU A 5 -3.19 -5.30 13.51
N GLY A 6 -2.18 -6.02 13.99
CA GLY A 6 -1.19 -6.58 13.08
C GLY A 6 -1.80 -7.54 12.09
N LYS A 7 -2.73 -8.37 12.54
CA LYS A 7 -3.39 -9.32 11.66
C LYS A 7 -4.27 -8.61 10.65
N LYS A 8 -4.97 -7.57 11.07
CA LYS A 8 -5.83 -6.80 10.14
C LYS A 8 -5.00 -6.12 9.07
N VAL A 9 -3.88 -5.55 9.46
CA VAL A 9 -2.99 -4.89 8.50
C VAL A 9 -2.44 -5.90 7.52
N GLN A 10 -2.02 -7.06 8.01
CA GLN A 10 -1.48 -8.09 7.14
C GLN A 10 -2.53 -8.56 6.13
N LYS A 11 -3.76 -8.74 6.59
CA LYS A 11 -4.84 -9.15 5.70
C LYS A 11 -5.07 -8.09 4.62
N PHE A 12 -5.06 -6.83 5.01
CA PHE A 12 -5.23 -5.73 4.06
C PHE A 12 -4.12 -5.73 3.03
N ILE A 13 -2.88 -5.91 3.47
CA ILE A 13 -1.74 -5.95 2.56
C ILE A 13 -1.88 -7.12 1.58
N ASN A 14 -2.31 -8.27 2.07
CA ASN A 14 -2.50 -9.44 1.21
C ASN A 14 -3.56 -9.18 0.14
N GLN A 15 -4.66 -8.55 0.53
CA GLN A 15 -5.72 -8.22 -0.42
C GLN A 15 -5.25 -7.22 -1.46
N CYS A 16 -4.50 -6.22 -1.03
CA CYS A 16 -3.96 -5.23 -1.95
C CYS A 16 -2.96 -5.87 -2.91
N ALA A 17 -2.13 -6.76 -2.40
CA ALA A 17 -1.15 -7.45 -3.25
C ALA A 17 -1.86 -8.29 -4.31
N ASP A 18 -2.92 -9.01 -3.92
CA ASP A 18 -3.70 -9.78 -4.87
C ASP A 18 -4.30 -8.90 -5.95
N PHE A 19 -4.85 -7.77 -5.56
CA PHE A 19 -5.43 -6.84 -6.53
C PHE A 19 -4.37 -6.34 -7.48
N CYS A 20 -3.22 -5.92 -6.96
CA CYS A 20 -2.15 -5.40 -7.79
C CYS A 20 -1.66 -6.45 -8.79
N LYS A 21 -1.55 -7.69 -8.33
CA LYS A 21 -1.13 -8.78 -9.19
C LYS A 21 -2.14 -9.01 -10.32
N THR A 22 -3.42 -9.03 -9.96
CA THR A 22 -4.48 -9.24 -10.94
C THR A 22 -4.58 -8.07 -11.92
N ALA A 23 -4.41 -6.85 -11.42
CA ALA A 23 -4.48 -5.66 -12.25
C ALA A 23 -3.23 -5.45 -13.10
N GLY A 24 -2.16 -6.20 -12.82
CA GLY A 24 -0.95 -6.08 -13.61
C GLY A 24 -0.08 -4.89 -13.26
N LEU A 25 -0.20 -4.40 -12.03
CA LEU A 25 0.66 -3.32 -11.58
C LEU A 25 2.06 -3.86 -11.40
N LYS A 26 3.03 -3.26 -12.08
CA LYS A 26 4.39 -3.79 -12.13
C LYS A 26 5.44 -2.89 -11.56
N THR A 27 5.09 -1.65 -11.23
CA THR A 27 6.06 -0.71 -10.69
C THR A 27 5.58 -0.20 -9.35
N GLN A 28 6.54 0.23 -8.55
CA GLN A 28 6.24 0.80 -7.26
C GLN A 28 5.33 2.02 -7.39
N LYS A 29 5.58 2.84 -8.39
CA LYS A 29 4.78 4.05 -8.60
C LYS A 29 3.33 3.69 -8.89
N GLU A 30 3.10 2.68 -9.70
CA GLU A 30 1.74 2.26 -10.01
C GLU A 30 1.01 1.79 -8.76
N VAL A 31 1.68 0.99 -7.94
CA VAL A 31 1.10 0.50 -6.69
C VAL A 31 0.80 1.67 -5.76
N TYR A 32 1.74 2.58 -5.62
CA TYR A 32 1.59 3.73 -4.74
C TYR A 32 0.43 4.61 -5.19
N ASP A 33 0.37 4.93 -6.48
CA ASP A 33 -0.68 5.80 -7.01
C ASP A 33 -2.05 5.18 -6.80
N TRP A 34 -2.17 3.88 -7.09
CA TRP A 34 -3.42 3.19 -6.87
C TRP A 34 -3.81 3.21 -5.38
N LEU A 35 -2.85 2.95 -4.52
CA LEU A 35 -3.12 2.85 -3.10
C LEU A 35 -3.51 4.19 -2.51
N VAL A 36 -2.83 5.26 -2.93
CA VAL A 36 -3.18 6.60 -2.46
C VAL A 36 -4.61 6.94 -2.86
N ALA A 37 -4.99 6.63 -4.08
CA ALA A 37 -6.35 6.89 -4.55
C ALA A 37 -7.36 6.11 -3.73
N ASP A 38 -7.07 4.84 -3.47
CA ASP A 38 -7.97 3.98 -2.71
C ASP A 38 -8.12 4.47 -1.27
N LEU A 39 -7.00 4.80 -0.64
CA LEU A 39 -7.02 5.27 0.74
C LEU A 39 -7.68 6.63 0.85
N THR A 40 -7.48 7.49 -0.14
CA THR A 40 -8.11 8.80 -0.14
C THR A 40 -9.62 8.64 -0.16
N GLU A 41 -10.13 7.73 -0.97
CA GLU A 41 -11.56 7.49 -1.04
C GLU A 41 -12.07 6.88 0.26
N THR A 42 -11.33 5.92 0.80
CA THR A 42 -11.74 5.22 2.03
C THR A 42 -11.77 6.15 3.23
N TYR A 43 -10.80 7.03 3.34
CA TYR A 43 -10.66 7.89 4.51
C TYR A 43 -11.00 9.34 4.20
N LYS A 44 -11.82 9.56 3.22
CA LYS A 44 -12.22 10.90 2.81
C LYS A 44 -12.82 11.65 4.01
N GLY A 45 -12.21 12.78 4.33
CA GLY A 45 -12.68 13.59 5.44
C GLY A 45 -12.31 13.06 6.82
N ARG A 46 -11.59 11.96 6.90
CA ARG A 46 -11.22 11.36 8.18
C ARG A 46 -9.74 11.45 8.50
N ALA A 47 -8.91 11.56 7.48
CA ALA A 47 -7.47 11.62 7.67
C ALA A 47 -6.87 12.68 6.77
N PRO A 48 -5.84 13.38 7.24
CA PRO A 48 -5.17 14.36 6.40
C PRO A 48 -4.38 13.68 5.29
N LYS A 49 -4.13 14.44 4.24
CA LYS A 49 -3.45 13.91 3.07
C LYS A 49 -2.07 13.35 3.41
N TRP A 50 -1.32 14.06 4.26
CA TRP A 50 0.04 13.61 4.59
C TRP A 50 0.02 12.24 5.27
N ARG A 51 -1.00 11.98 6.07
CA ARG A 51 -1.11 10.69 6.74
C ARG A 51 -1.44 9.58 5.75
N ILE A 52 -2.34 9.87 4.82
CA ILE A 52 -2.70 8.91 3.78
C ILE A 52 -1.46 8.56 2.97
N GLU A 53 -0.67 9.56 2.60
CA GLU A 53 0.54 9.32 1.82
C GLU A 53 1.56 8.50 2.61
N SER A 54 1.70 8.80 3.90
CA SER A 54 2.64 8.05 4.74
C SER A 54 2.25 6.59 4.85
N VAL A 55 0.97 6.33 5.09
CA VAL A 55 0.48 4.96 5.18
C VAL A 55 0.63 4.24 3.84
N ALA A 56 0.35 4.96 2.75
CA ALA A 56 0.46 4.37 1.42
C ALA A 56 1.91 3.98 1.12
N GLU A 57 2.87 4.79 1.54
CA GLU A 57 4.28 4.45 1.33
C GLU A 57 4.65 3.15 2.04
N ASP A 58 4.22 3.02 3.29
CA ASP A 58 4.54 1.83 4.06
C ASP A 58 3.92 0.58 3.44
N ILE A 59 2.65 0.68 3.07
CA ILE A 59 1.94 -0.46 2.50
C ILE A 59 2.49 -0.79 1.11
N THR A 60 2.83 0.23 0.33
CA THR A 60 3.42 0.02 -0.99
C THR A 60 4.72 -0.77 -0.87
N GLU A 61 5.54 -0.42 0.10
CA GLU A 61 6.79 -1.14 0.32
C GLU A 61 6.52 -2.62 0.62
N SER A 62 5.57 -2.89 1.49
CA SER A 62 5.21 -4.26 1.82
C SER A 62 4.69 -5.03 0.61
N ILE A 63 3.85 -4.39 -0.20
CA ILE A 63 3.31 -5.02 -1.39
C ILE A 63 4.42 -5.31 -2.39
N CYS A 64 5.32 -4.36 -2.58
CA CYS A 64 6.41 -4.53 -3.53
C CYS A 64 7.33 -5.67 -3.10
N LEU A 65 7.61 -5.78 -1.82
CA LEU A 65 8.41 -6.90 -1.33
C LEU A 65 7.71 -8.23 -1.58
N LYS A 66 6.41 -8.26 -1.35
CA LYS A 66 5.63 -9.48 -1.51
C LYS A 66 5.57 -9.92 -2.98
N LEU A 67 5.48 -8.97 -3.89
CA LEU A 67 5.35 -9.26 -5.31
C LEU A 67 6.67 -9.18 -6.07
N ASN A 68 7.77 -8.95 -5.37
CA ASN A 68 9.10 -8.80 -5.98
C ASN A 68 9.16 -7.67 -6.99
N ILE A 69 8.47 -6.57 -6.68
CA ILE A 69 8.50 -5.38 -7.52
C ILE A 69 9.69 -4.52 -7.11
N PRO A 70 10.51 -4.07 -8.07
CA PRO A 70 11.64 -3.20 -7.73
C PRO A 70 11.17 -1.92 -7.07
N GLN A 71 11.86 -1.52 -6.02
CA GLN A 71 11.51 -0.32 -5.26
C GLN A 71 12.42 0.82 -5.65
N LYS A 72 12.29 1.27 -6.88
CA LYS A 72 13.06 2.39 -7.35
C LYS A 72 12.43 3.68 -6.89
N GLY A 73 13.26 4.66 -6.65
CA GLY A 73 12.76 5.97 -6.31
C GLY A 73 12.56 6.19 -4.83
N ILE A 74 12.69 5.16 -4.02
CA ILE A 74 12.72 5.34 -2.59
C ILE A 74 14.16 5.47 -2.17
N CYS A 75 14.74 6.55 -2.55
CA CYS A 75 16.10 6.85 -2.12
C CYS A 75 16.02 7.59 -0.81
N ARG A 76 16.60 7.03 0.15
CA ARG A 76 16.65 7.66 1.47
C ARG A 76 18.02 8.23 1.69
#